data_c92ab28a1f46d0ee8bf53074ff8daba9
#
_entry.id   c92ab28a1f46d0ee8bf53074ff8daba9
#
_cell.length_a   1.000
_cell.length_b   1.000
_cell.length_c   1.000
_cell.angle_alpha   90.00
_cell.angle_beta   90.00
_cell.angle_gamma   90.00
#
_symmetry.space_group_name_H-M   'P 1'
#
loop_
_entity.id
_entity.type
_entity.pdbx_description
1 polymer ?
#
loop_
_entity_poly.entity_id
_entity_poly.type
_entity_poly.pdbx_seq_one_letter_code
_entity_poly.pdbx_strand_id
1 'polypeptide(L)'
;MLETDLHLTAEIKLYYDLHLPEKSVKPAPLLIAVHGYGAHKRYMMREAKLVAPEDFAVVSIQAPHQHFRPTGDGYKVGFGWLTDFKAAESVAIHQNFVLRIIEKLAGENAIDDSRVYLFGFSQACALNFRFAFTHPEKIRGVAGISGGIPSDLATNEDYQQLNAEVLYLYGDDDEFYPLEKFQTYERKLKEIVPHLQSKCYAAKHVITDAMRDDLRVWLAAK
;
A
#
# COMPACT_ATOMS: atom_id res chain seq x y z
N MET A 1 -15.73 -16.86 -37.20
CA MET A 1 -14.41 -16.45 -36.61
C MET A 1 -14.67 -16.15 -35.15
N LEU A 2 -13.91 -16.68 -34.22
CA LEU A 2 -14.02 -16.35 -32.79
C LEU A 2 -13.13 -15.13 -32.51
N GLU A 3 -13.70 -14.09 -31.93
CA GLU A 3 -12.97 -12.93 -31.39
C GLU A 3 -12.98 -13.03 -29.86
N THR A 4 -11.83 -12.82 -29.24
CA THR A 4 -11.65 -12.98 -27.78
C THR A 4 -11.12 -11.69 -27.16
N ASP A 5 -11.28 -11.56 -25.83
CA ASP A 5 -10.80 -10.41 -25.06
C ASP A 5 -11.37 -9.04 -25.47
N LEU A 6 -12.54 -9.04 -26.12
CA LEU A 6 -13.26 -7.80 -26.39
C LEU A 6 -13.74 -7.18 -25.07
N HIS A 7 -13.77 -5.84 -25.03
CA HIS A 7 -14.21 -5.12 -23.83
C HIS A 7 -15.03 -3.88 -24.15
N LEU A 8 -15.84 -3.49 -23.19
CA LEU A 8 -16.50 -2.19 -23.14
C LEU A 8 -16.06 -1.49 -21.85
N THR A 9 -15.82 -0.20 -21.94
CA THR A 9 -15.51 0.62 -20.75
C THR A 9 -16.77 0.84 -19.93
N ALA A 10 -16.64 0.67 -18.59
CA ALA A 10 -17.69 0.98 -17.63
C ALA A 10 -17.11 1.78 -16.46
N GLU A 11 -17.95 2.62 -15.85
CA GLU A 11 -17.57 3.34 -14.63
C GLU A 11 -17.84 2.50 -13.39
N ILE A 12 -16.87 2.49 -12.46
CA ILE A 12 -17.03 1.88 -11.13
C ILE A 12 -16.79 2.93 -10.04
N LYS A 13 -17.44 2.74 -8.90
CA LYS A 13 -17.18 3.56 -7.70
C LYS A 13 -16.05 2.93 -6.90
N LEU A 14 -15.02 3.72 -6.61
CA LEU A 14 -13.92 3.34 -5.73
C LEU A 14 -14.16 3.94 -4.34
N TYR A 15 -14.19 3.09 -3.31
CA TYR A 15 -14.55 3.49 -1.95
C TYR A 15 -13.32 3.66 -1.07
N TYR A 16 -13.30 4.69 -0.24
CA TYR A 16 -12.28 4.92 0.76
C TYR A 16 -12.89 5.45 2.06
N ASP A 17 -12.17 5.29 3.17
CA ASP A 17 -12.47 5.95 4.43
C ASP A 17 -11.42 7.06 4.65
N LEU A 18 -11.82 8.18 5.21
CA LEU A 18 -10.99 9.33 5.52
C LEU A 18 -11.11 9.67 7.00
N HIS A 19 -9.98 9.88 7.65
CA HIS A 19 -9.85 10.48 8.96
C HIS A 19 -9.03 11.75 8.85
N LEU A 20 -9.60 12.88 9.20
CA LEU A 20 -8.89 14.14 9.30
C LEU A 20 -8.55 14.43 10.77
N PRO A 21 -7.35 14.92 11.08
CA PRO A 21 -6.97 15.25 12.44
C PRO A 21 -7.77 16.43 12.97
N GLU A 22 -8.23 16.33 14.24
CA GLU A 22 -9.08 17.38 14.85
C GLU A 22 -8.29 18.67 15.16
N LYS A 23 -6.99 18.57 15.39
CA LYS A 23 -6.15 19.68 15.89
C LYS A 23 -5.01 20.06 14.95
N SER A 24 -4.98 19.57 13.70
CA SER A 24 -3.85 19.89 12.82
C SER A 24 -3.91 21.31 12.28
N VAL A 25 -2.72 21.90 12.15
CA VAL A 25 -2.53 23.05 11.26
C VAL A 25 -2.64 22.50 9.84
N LYS A 26 -3.69 22.82 9.13
CA LYS A 26 -3.83 22.44 7.70
C LYS A 26 -2.80 23.19 6.85
N PRO A 27 -2.27 22.56 5.80
CA PRO A 27 -2.53 21.22 5.29
C PRO A 27 -1.77 20.13 6.08
N ALA A 28 -2.41 18.99 6.34
CA ALA A 28 -1.87 17.88 7.10
C ALA A 28 -1.02 16.92 6.23
N PRO A 29 0.00 16.22 6.78
CA PRO A 29 0.60 15.08 6.10
C PRO A 29 -0.45 14.00 5.84
N LEU A 30 -0.26 13.22 4.77
CA LEU A 30 -1.21 12.17 4.38
C LEU A 30 -0.59 10.77 4.49
N LEU A 31 -1.26 9.86 5.21
CA LEU A 31 -0.98 8.43 5.19
C LEU A 31 -2.09 7.71 4.42
N ILE A 32 -1.75 7.10 3.28
CA ILE A 32 -2.66 6.24 2.50
C ILE A 32 -2.39 4.78 2.86
N ALA A 33 -3.36 4.12 3.48
CA ALA A 33 -3.29 2.75 3.92
C ALA A 33 -4.02 1.81 2.93
N VAL A 34 -3.32 0.76 2.51
CA VAL A 34 -3.76 -0.17 1.47
C VAL A 34 -3.78 -1.59 2.02
N HIS A 35 -4.95 -2.24 1.97
CA HIS A 35 -5.14 -3.56 2.55
C HIS A 35 -4.63 -4.70 1.65
N GLY A 36 -4.30 -5.85 2.26
CA GLY A 36 -3.94 -7.07 1.58
C GLY A 36 -5.13 -7.81 0.97
N TYR A 37 -4.84 -8.93 0.27
CA TYR A 37 -5.85 -9.80 -0.32
C TYR A 37 -6.83 -10.35 0.73
N GLY A 38 -8.11 -10.37 0.40
CA GLY A 38 -9.18 -10.88 1.25
C GLY A 38 -9.60 -9.97 2.40
N ALA A 39 -8.88 -8.86 2.62
CA ALA A 39 -9.20 -7.86 3.64
C ALA A 39 -10.08 -6.72 3.08
N HIS A 40 -10.21 -5.63 3.82
CA HIS A 40 -10.95 -4.44 3.41
C HIS A 40 -10.40 -3.16 4.09
N LYS A 41 -10.79 -2.00 3.57
CA LYS A 41 -10.33 -0.69 4.03
C LYS A 41 -10.50 -0.43 5.54
N ARG A 42 -11.59 -0.92 6.17
CA ARG A 42 -11.80 -0.71 7.61
C ARG A 42 -10.74 -1.37 8.48
N TYR A 43 -10.21 -2.52 8.03
CA TYR A 43 -9.09 -3.15 8.71
C TYR A 43 -7.85 -2.25 8.64
N MET A 44 -7.48 -1.80 7.47
CA MET A 44 -6.30 -0.94 7.31
C MET A 44 -6.48 0.46 7.90
N MET A 45 -7.70 1.02 7.92
CA MET A 45 -7.98 2.26 8.64
C MET A 45 -7.67 2.11 10.13
N ARG A 46 -8.07 1.00 10.75
CA ARG A 46 -7.75 0.71 12.15
C ARG A 46 -6.24 0.61 12.36
N GLU A 47 -5.53 -0.17 11.54
CA GLU A 47 -4.08 -0.32 11.63
C GLU A 47 -3.35 1.03 11.44
N ALA A 48 -3.75 1.81 10.44
CA ALA A 48 -3.15 3.11 10.16
C ALA A 48 -3.37 4.12 11.31
N LYS A 49 -4.55 4.14 11.93
CA LYS A 49 -4.83 4.99 13.08
C LYS A 49 -4.04 4.61 14.34
N LEU A 50 -3.60 3.37 14.46
CA LEU A 50 -2.74 2.94 15.57
C LEU A 50 -1.29 3.45 15.44
N VAL A 51 -0.86 3.78 14.21
CA VAL A 51 0.54 4.12 13.92
C VAL A 51 0.73 5.56 13.45
N ALA A 52 -0.28 6.19 12.86
CA ALA A 52 -0.18 7.56 12.37
C ALA A 52 -0.03 8.55 13.53
N PRO A 53 0.85 9.57 13.42
CA PRO A 53 0.86 10.71 14.31
C PRO A 53 -0.48 11.44 14.33
N GLU A 54 -0.77 12.15 15.43
CA GLU A 54 -2.08 12.80 15.66
C GLU A 54 -2.39 13.91 14.63
N ASP A 55 -1.36 14.49 14.00
CA ASP A 55 -1.48 15.55 12.98
C ASP A 55 -1.65 15.02 11.54
N PHE A 56 -1.57 13.69 11.34
CA PHE A 56 -1.73 13.09 10.01
C PHE A 56 -3.21 12.94 9.61
N ALA A 57 -3.52 13.28 8.36
CA ALA A 57 -4.70 12.77 7.68
C ALA A 57 -4.46 11.30 7.29
N VAL A 58 -5.46 10.46 7.50
CA VAL A 58 -5.38 9.03 7.16
C VAL A 58 -6.47 8.68 6.17
N VAL A 59 -6.08 8.09 5.05
CA VAL A 59 -6.99 7.49 4.06
C VAL A 59 -6.77 5.99 4.02
N SER A 60 -7.85 5.22 3.98
CA SER A 60 -7.77 3.80 3.69
C SER A 60 -8.63 3.49 2.47
N ILE A 61 -8.01 2.95 1.41
CA ILE A 61 -8.66 2.68 0.12
C ILE A 61 -9.12 1.23 0.01
N GLN A 62 -10.24 1.02 -0.72
CA GLN A 62 -10.85 -0.27 -0.93
C GLN A 62 -10.48 -0.83 -2.31
N ALA A 63 -9.97 -2.06 -2.33
CA ALA A 63 -9.72 -2.79 -3.56
C ALA A 63 -11.02 -3.03 -4.36
N PRO A 64 -10.99 -3.00 -5.71
CA PRO A 64 -12.19 -3.08 -6.53
C PRO A 64 -12.74 -4.49 -6.70
N HIS A 65 -11.88 -5.53 -6.62
CA HIS A 65 -12.28 -6.90 -6.94
C HIS A 65 -12.85 -7.60 -5.71
N GLN A 66 -14.16 -7.86 -5.74
CA GLN A 66 -14.87 -8.58 -4.69
C GLN A 66 -14.85 -10.08 -4.95
N HIS A 67 -14.69 -10.86 -3.89
CA HIS A 67 -14.79 -12.31 -3.96
C HIS A 67 -15.35 -12.88 -2.65
N PHE A 68 -15.95 -14.05 -2.73
CA PHE A 68 -16.36 -14.78 -1.54
C PHE A 68 -15.17 -15.52 -0.94
N ARG A 69 -14.89 -15.25 0.32
CA ARG A 69 -13.86 -15.92 1.12
C ARG A 69 -14.55 -16.91 2.08
N PRO A 70 -14.18 -18.20 2.07
CA PRO A 70 -14.73 -19.15 3.02
C PRO A 70 -14.32 -18.78 4.46
N THR A 71 -15.23 -19.03 5.39
CA THR A 71 -15.03 -18.89 6.84
C THR A 71 -15.58 -20.14 7.52
N GLY A 72 -15.31 -20.35 8.80
CA GLY A 72 -15.87 -21.48 9.54
C GLY A 72 -17.40 -21.55 9.49
N ASP A 73 -18.08 -20.40 9.38
CA ASP A 73 -19.55 -20.27 9.41
C ASP A 73 -20.14 -19.96 8.02
N GLY A 74 -19.42 -20.20 6.91
CA GLY A 74 -19.89 -19.93 5.55
C GLY A 74 -18.95 -19.04 4.75
N TYR A 75 -19.46 -17.94 4.18
CA TYR A 75 -18.68 -17.05 3.31
C TYR A 75 -18.78 -15.60 3.79
N LYS A 76 -17.66 -14.88 3.67
CA LYS A 76 -17.61 -13.40 3.82
C LYS A 76 -17.06 -12.77 2.54
N VAL A 77 -17.47 -11.55 2.26
CA VAL A 77 -16.89 -10.78 1.14
C VAL A 77 -15.49 -10.35 1.53
N GLY A 78 -14.52 -10.74 0.72
CA GLY A 78 -13.16 -10.23 0.72
C GLY A 78 -12.92 -9.38 -0.52
N PHE A 79 -11.84 -8.60 -0.51
CA PHE A 79 -11.48 -7.72 -1.59
C PHE A 79 -10.02 -7.94 -1.99
N GLY A 80 -9.72 -7.80 -3.27
CA GLY A 80 -8.38 -7.98 -3.81
C GLY A 80 -8.04 -6.91 -4.85
N TRP A 81 -6.76 -6.61 -4.94
CA TRP A 81 -6.23 -5.64 -5.90
C TRP A 81 -5.85 -6.27 -7.22
N LEU A 82 -5.24 -7.43 -7.15
CA LEU A 82 -4.67 -8.14 -8.31
C LEU A 82 -5.22 -9.55 -8.41
N THR A 83 -5.45 -9.95 -9.65
CA THR A 83 -5.57 -11.34 -10.09
C THR A 83 -4.55 -11.56 -11.21
N ASP A 84 -4.43 -12.76 -11.70
CA ASP A 84 -3.63 -13.10 -12.89
C ASP A 84 -4.31 -12.70 -14.20
N PHE A 85 -5.59 -12.33 -14.16
CA PHE A 85 -6.32 -11.80 -15.31
C PHE A 85 -6.20 -10.27 -15.39
N LYS A 86 -5.61 -9.75 -16.48
CA LYS A 86 -5.48 -8.31 -16.76
C LYS A 86 -4.84 -7.52 -15.59
N ALA A 87 -3.77 -8.05 -15.03
CA ALA A 87 -3.10 -7.47 -13.86
C ALA A 87 -2.66 -6.00 -14.08
N ALA A 88 -2.25 -5.65 -15.29
CA ALA A 88 -1.87 -4.27 -15.63
C ALA A 88 -3.02 -3.27 -15.47
N GLU A 89 -4.25 -3.66 -15.81
CA GLU A 89 -5.44 -2.82 -15.61
C GLU A 89 -5.71 -2.59 -14.10
N SER A 90 -5.56 -3.64 -13.30
CA SER A 90 -5.69 -3.55 -11.84
C SER A 90 -4.62 -2.64 -11.22
N VAL A 91 -3.38 -2.69 -11.70
CA VAL A 91 -2.30 -1.78 -11.31
C VAL A 91 -2.68 -0.34 -11.66
N ALA A 92 -3.16 -0.09 -12.88
CA ALA A 92 -3.59 1.25 -13.31
C ALA A 92 -4.75 1.79 -12.47
N ILE A 93 -5.72 0.94 -12.10
CA ILE A 93 -6.82 1.33 -11.20
C ILE A 93 -6.26 1.76 -9.83
N HIS A 94 -5.33 1.00 -9.25
CA HIS A 94 -4.71 1.36 -7.98
C HIS A 94 -3.96 2.69 -8.07
N GLN A 95 -3.10 2.87 -9.07
CA GLN A 95 -2.32 4.10 -9.27
C GLN A 95 -3.22 5.32 -9.46
N ASN A 96 -4.21 5.23 -10.34
CA ASN A 96 -5.18 6.30 -10.55
C ASN A 96 -5.99 6.63 -9.30
N PHE A 97 -6.32 5.62 -8.48
CA PHE A 97 -7.04 5.85 -7.23
C PHE A 97 -6.20 6.65 -6.23
N VAL A 98 -4.93 6.27 -6.06
CA VAL A 98 -4.00 7.00 -5.18
C VAL A 98 -3.82 8.45 -5.66
N LEU A 99 -3.55 8.66 -6.96
CA LEU A 99 -3.40 9.99 -7.56
C LEU A 99 -4.64 10.87 -7.32
N ARG A 100 -5.84 10.34 -7.58
CA ARG A 100 -7.11 11.08 -7.39
C ARG A 100 -7.41 11.41 -5.94
N ILE A 101 -6.99 10.57 -4.98
CA ILE A 101 -7.09 10.89 -3.55
C ILE A 101 -6.18 12.06 -3.21
N ILE A 102 -4.92 12.03 -3.64
CA ILE A 102 -3.96 13.12 -3.39
C ILE A 102 -4.48 14.42 -4.00
N GLU A 103 -4.85 14.41 -5.28
CA GLU A 103 -5.37 15.58 -6.00
C GLU A 103 -6.62 16.17 -5.33
N LYS A 104 -7.59 15.32 -4.98
CA LYS A 104 -8.83 15.76 -4.32
C LYS A 104 -8.55 16.43 -2.99
N LEU A 105 -7.77 15.79 -2.11
CA LEU A 105 -7.54 16.29 -0.76
C LEU A 105 -6.62 17.51 -0.75
N ALA A 106 -5.65 17.59 -1.66
CA ALA A 106 -4.82 18.78 -1.85
C ALA A 106 -5.64 19.96 -2.39
N GLY A 107 -6.52 19.72 -3.38
CA GLY A 107 -7.43 20.73 -3.92
C GLY A 107 -8.43 21.28 -2.88
N GLU A 108 -8.76 20.50 -1.86
CA GLU A 108 -9.57 20.91 -0.71
C GLU A 108 -8.74 21.57 0.41
N ASN A 109 -7.43 21.77 0.22
CA ASN A 109 -6.47 22.26 1.22
C ASN A 109 -6.52 21.42 2.53
N ALA A 110 -6.84 20.15 2.43
CA ALA A 110 -6.93 19.24 3.57
C ALA A 110 -5.59 18.60 3.90
N ILE A 111 -4.73 18.40 2.89
CA ILE A 111 -3.42 17.76 3.03
C ILE A 111 -2.31 18.55 2.34
N ASP A 112 -1.07 18.33 2.79
CA ASP A 112 0.16 18.74 2.13
C ASP A 112 0.59 17.62 1.15
N ASP A 113 0.46 17.86 -0.15
CA ASP A 113 0.78 16.90 -1.19
C ASP A 113 2.29 16.64 -1.37
N SER A 114 3.14 17.42 -0.72
CA SER A 114 4.57 17.16 -0.60
C SER A 114 4.92 16.18 0.54
N ARG A 115 3.95 15.84 1.40
CA ARG A 115 4.10 14.97 2.59
C ARG A 115 3.14 13.78 2.54
N VAL A 116 3.22 12.98 1.47
CA VAL A 116 2.38 11.79 1.26
C VAL A 116 3.16 10.53 1.53
N TYR A 117 2.57 9.63 2.32
CA TYR A 117 3.13 8.35 2.74
C TYR A 117 2.19 7.22 2.38
N LEU A 118 2.73 6.09 1.90
CA LEU A 118 1.99 4.87 1.62
C LEU A 118 2.27 3.82 2.69
N PHE A 119 1.23 3.16 3.17
CA PHE A 119 1.32 2.01 4.07
C PHE A 119 0.60 0.82 3.46
N GLY A 120 1.31 -0.26 3.20
CA GLY A 120 0.77 -1.48 2.61
C GLY A 120 1.03 -2.73 3.43
N PHE A 121 0.06 -3.64 3.44
CA PHE A 121 0.20 -4.97 4.01
C PHE A 121 0.02 -6.03 2.92
N SER A 122 0.90 -7.06 2.89
CA SER A 122 0.77 -8.22 2.01
C SER A 122 0.72 -7.82 0.52
N GLN A 123 -0.34 -8.17 -0.21
CA GLN A 123 -0.53 -7.85 -1.64
C GLN A 123 -0.33 -6.35 -1.95
N ALA A 124 -0.71 -5.49 -1.03
CA ALA A 124 -0.61 -4.04 -1.21
C ALA A 124 0.84 -3.52 -1.26
N CYS A 125 1.81 -4.23 -0.71
CA CYS A 125 3.21 -3.79 -0.72
C CYS A 125 3.72 -3.60 -2.15
N ALA A 126 3.57 -4.61 -3.01
CA ALA A 126 4.02 -4.55 -4.40
C ALA A 126 3.32 -3.43 -5.20
N LEU A 127 2.05 -3.13 -4.90
CA LEU A 127 1.30 -2.04 -5.53
C LEU A 127 1.80 -0.67 -5.10
N ASN A 128 2.03 -0.49 -3.80
CA ASN A 128 2.57 0.75 -3.26
C ASN A 128 3.99 1.01 -3.76
N PHE A 129 4.83 -0.01 -3.86
CA PHE A 129 6.15 0.10 -4.48
C PHE A 129 6.05 0.46 -5.98
N ARG A 130 5.14 -0.20 -6.73
CA ARG A 130 4.88 0.18 -8.13
C ARG A 130 4.52 1.66 -8.24
N PHE A 131 3.57 2.12 -7.43
CA PHE A 131 3.18 3.52 -7.41
C PHE A 131 4.37 4.43 -7.12
N ALA A 132 5.16 4.12 -6.08
CA ALA A 132 6.29 4.94 -5.67
C ALA A 132 7.40 5.01 -6.74
N PHE A 133 7.67 3.92 -7.46
CA PHE A 133 8.63 3.93 -8.56
C PHE A 133 8.10 4.62 -9.82
N THR A 134 6.78 4.58 -10.07
CA THR A 134 6.17 5.25 -11.23
C THR A 134 5.94 6.75 -10.99
N HIS A 135 5.65 7.14 -9.73
CA HIS A 135 5.34 8.52 -9.32
C HIS A 135 6.19 8.95 -8.11
N PRO A 136 7.54 8.92 -8.23
CA PRO A 136 8.41 9.17 -7.08
C PRO A 136 8.28 10.59 -6.52
N GLU A 137 7.88 11.55 -7.35
CA GLU A 137 7.66 12.94 -6.97
C GLU A 137 6.43 13.14 -6.08
N LYS A 138 5.50 12.18 -6.05
CA LYS A 138 4.27 12.22 -5.25
C LYS A 138 4.45 11.66 -3.85
N ILE A 139 5.54 10.95 -3.59
CA ILE A 139 5.67 10.13 -2.39
C ILE A 139 6.89 10.54 -1.57
N ARG A 140 6.70 10.77 -0.28
CA ARG A 140 7.75 11.04 0.69
C ARG A 140 8.25 9.79 1.39
N GLY A 141 7.39 8.78 1.53
CA GLY A 141 7.76 7.51 2.14
C GLY A 141 6.81 6.36 1.83
N VAL A 142 7.34 5.14 1.89
CA VAL A 142 6.59 3.89 1.70
C VAL A 142 6.91 2.92 2.83
N ALA A 143 5.88 2.47 3.54
CA ALA A 143 5.98 1.37 4.50
C ALA A 143 5.32 0.12 3.92
N GLY A 144 6.08 -0.97 3.78
CA GLY A 144 5.59 -2.27 3.36
C GLY A 144 5.76 -3.31 4.46
N ILE A 145 4.67 -4.00 4.82
CA ILE A 145 4.71 -5.06 5.85
C ILE A 145 4.26 -6.39 5.24
N SER A 146 5.09 -7.42 5.41
CA SER A 146 4.82 -8.82 5.03
C SER A 146 4.31 -8.98 3.60
N GLY A 147 4.94 -8.29 2.63
CA GLY A 147 4.53 -8.36 1.24
C GLY A 147 5.67 -8.30 0.24
N GLY A 148 5.34 -8.55 -1.02
CA GLY A 148 6.31 -8.56 -2.11
C GLY A 148 6.67 -7.17 -2.64
N ILE A 149 7.63 -7.16 -3.56
CA ILE A 149 7.99 -6.02 -4.40
C ILE A 149 7.55 -6.31 -5.86
N PRO A 150 7.54 -5.32 -6.74
CA PRO A 150 7.24 -5.55 -8.16
C PRO A 150 8.13 -6.65 -8.77
N SER A 151 7.53 -7.60 -9.46
CA SER A 151 8.26 -8.69 -10.13
C SER A 151 9.07 -8.19 -11.34
N ASP A 152 8.64 -7.11 -11.93
CA ASP A 152 9.21 -6.41 -13.09
C ASP A 152 10.16 -5.25 -12.71
N LEU A 153 10.66 -5.24 -11.48
CA LEU A 153 11.47 -4.16 -10.93
C LEU A 153 12.71 -3.82 -11.76
N ALA A 154 13.30 -4.82 -12.40
CA ALA A 154 14.50 -4.65 -13.22
C ALA A 154 14.22 -4.40 -14.71
N THR A 155 12.97 -4.53 -15.15
CA THR A 155 12.60 -4.52 -16.59
C THR A 155 11.54 -3.50 -16.97
N ASN A 156 10.91 -2.88 -16.00
CA ASN A 156 9.87 -1.88 -16.26
C ASN A 156 10.51 -0.51 -16.46
N GLU A 157 10.40 0.01 -17.69
CA GLU A 157 11.00 1.27 -18.13
C GLU A 157 10.33 2.52 -17.52
N ASP A 158 9.10 2.37 -16.98
CA ASP A 158 8.38 3.46 -16.32
C ASP A 158 8.89 3.74 -14.91
N TYR A 159 9.73 2.85 -14.35
CA TYR A 159 10.24 3.02 -13.00
C TYR A 159 11.41 3.99 -12.95
N GLN A 160 11.31 4.93 -12.04
CA GLN A 160 12.29 5.99 -11.80
C GLN A 160 13.00 5.76 -10.47
N GLN A 161 14.10 6.48 -10.27
CA GLN A 161 14.82 6.47 -9.00
C GLN A 161 13.91 6.98 -7.88
N LEU A 162 13.78 6.19 -6.83
CA LEU A 162 13.01 6.54 -5.65
C LEU A 162 13.90 7.18 -4.58
N ASN A 163 13.70 8.47 -4.33
CA ASN A 163 14.37 9.20 -3.25
C ASN A 163 13.53 9.23 -1.95
N ALA A 164 12.33 8.65 -1.96
CA ALA A 164 11.50 8.53 -0.77
C ALA A 164 12.11 7.55 0.24
N GLU A 165 11.79 7.75 1.51
CA GLU A 165 12.19 6.82 2.56
C GLU A 165 11.36 5.54 2.50
N VAL A 166 11.99 4.40 2.72
CA VAL A 166 11.32 3.10 2.70
C VAL A 166 11.52 2.39 4.02
N LEU A 167 10.41 1.93 4.61
CA LEU A 167 10.39 1.01 5.73
C LEU A 167 9.84 -0.35 5.25
N TYR A 168 10.65 -1.42 5.37
CA TYR A 168 10.26 -2.75 4.94
C TYR A 168 10.36 -3.76 6.09
N LEU A 169 9.20 -4.24 6.56
CA LEU A 169 9.08 -5.10 7.73
C LEU A 169 8.50 -6.46 7.33
N TYR A 170 9.03 -7.56 7.90
CA TYR A 170 8.54 -8.89 7.57
C TYR A 170 8.77 -9.89 8.71
N GLY A 171 8.02 -11.01 8.66
CA GLY A 171 8.16 -12.12 9.59
C GLY A 171 9.07 -13.22 9.06
N ASP A 172 9.75 -13.96 9.94
CA ASP A 172 10.60 -15.11 9.60
C ASP A 172 9.81 -16.43 9.49
N ASP A 173 8.59 -16.49 10.04
CA ASP A 173 7.66 -17.64 10.01
C ASP A 173 6.39 -17.33 9.21
N ASP A 174 6.51 -16.50 8.15
CA ASP A 174 5.39 -16.12 7.29
C ASP A 174 4.97 -17.30 6.40
N GLU A 175 3.73 -17.71 6.52
CA GLU A 175 3.17 -18.89 5.82
C GLU A 175 2.90 -18.67 4.33
N PHE A 176 2.92 -17.42 3.83
CA PHE A 176 2.72 -17.08 2.42
C PHE A 176 4.01 -16.72 1.70
N TYR A 177 5.00 -16.20 2.42
CA TYR A 177 6.28 -15.77 1.88
C TYR A 177 7.43 -16.39 2.66
N PRO A 178 8.14 -17.38 2.11
CA PRO A 178 9.35 -17.93 2.75
C PRO A 178 10.38 -16.83 3.06
N LEU A 179 11.11 -16.98 4.17
CA LEU A 179 12.10 -16.00 4.63
C LEU A 179 13.12 -15.63 3.54
N GLU A 180 13.59 -16.60 2.75
CA GLU A 180 14.56 -16.39 1.67
C GLU A 180 14.00 -15.44 0.58
N LYS A 181 12.68 -15.44 0.40
CA LYS A 181 12.00 -14.55 -0.54
C LYS A 181 12.01 -13.11 -0.04
N PHE A 182 11.73 -12.89 1.25
CA PHE A 182 11.85 -11.57 1.87
C PHE A 182 13.28 -11.05 1.86
N GLN A 183 14.26 -11.88 2.17
CA GLN A 183 15.68 -11.52 2.10
C GLN A 183 16.12 -11.17 0.67
N THR A 184 15.53 -11.83 -0.33
CA THR A 184 15.77 -11.48 -1.74
C THR A 184 15.14 -10.13 -2.10
N TYR A 185 13.94 -9.84 -1.61
CA TYR A 185 13.29 -8.55 -1.82
C TYR A 185 14.05 -7.42 -1.12
N GLU A 186 14.46 -7.62 0.12
CA GLU A 186 15.27 -6.65 0.87
C GLU A 186 16.58 -6.32 0.13
N ARG A 187 17.28 -7.34 -0.38
CA ARG A 187 18.52 -7.16 -1.15
C ARG A 187 18.30 -6.34 -2.41
N LYS A 188 17.24 -6.66 -3.18
CA LYS A 188 16.88 -5.89 -4.38
C LYS A 188 16.49 -4.44 -4.05
N LEU A 189 15.75 -4.22 -2.96
CA LEU A 189 15.43 -2.85 -2.53
C LEU A 189 16.68 -2.08 -2.10
N LYS A 190 17.64 -2.69 -1.41
CA LYS A 190 18.91 -2.06 -1.01
C LYS A 190 19.74 -1.57 -2.20
N GLU A 191 19.62 -2.23 -3.35
CA GLU A 191 20.34 -1.85 -4.58
C GLU A 191 19.80 -0.57 -5.24
N ILE A 192 18.49 -0.27 -5.04
CA ILE A 192 17.78 0.77 -5.79
C ILE A 192 17.15 1.87 -4.92
N VAL A 193 17.02 1.63 -3.62
CA VAL A 193 16.42 2.59 -2.67
C VAL A 193 17.50 3.09 -1.70
N PRO A 194 17.94 4.36 -1.83
CA PRO A 194 19.01 4.90 -0.99
C PRO A 194 18.67 4.95 0.50
N HIS A 195 17.38 5.14 0.83
CA HIS A 195 16.90 5.35 2.20
C HIS A 195 16.01 4.19 2.67
N LEU A 196 16.53 2.97 2.57
CA LEU A 196 15.85 1.76 3.04
C LEU A 196 16.19 1.47 4.50
N GLN A 197 15.15 1.31 5.32
CA GLN A 197 15.20 0.65 6.62
C GLN A 197 14.44 -0.67 6.51
N SER A 198 15.03 -1.78 6.95
CA SER A 198 14.39 -3.09 6.93
C SER A 198 14.60 -3.83 8.24
N LYS A 199 13.60 -4.61 8.65
CA LYS A 199 13.69 -5.41 9.88
C LYS A 199 12.85 -6.68 9.77
N CYS A 200 13.45 -7.79 10.24
CA CYS A 200 12.81 -9.09 10.35
C CYS A 200 12.34 -9.32 11.79
N TYR A 201 11.21 -9.99 11.97
CA TYR A 201 10.62 -10.30 13.27
C TYR A 201 10.31 -11.79 13.39
N ALA A 202 10.30 -12.32 14.59
CA ALA A 202 9.75 -13.65 14.89
C ALA A 202 8.21 -13.58 14.78
N ALA A 203 7.68 -13.69 13.57
CA ALA A 203 6.27 -13.47 13.28
C ALA A 203 5.78 -14.21 12.03
N LYS A 204 4.50 -14.56 12.05
CA LYS A 204 3.72 -15.05 10.92
C LYS A 204 3.27 -13.91 10.01
N HIS A 205 2.35 -14.20 9.08
CA HIS A 205 1.76 -13.21 8.16
C HIS A 205 0.78 -12.26 8.86
N VAL A 206 1.28 -11.44 9.76
CA VAL A 206 0.50 -10.50 10.60
C VAL A 206 1.24 -9.19 10.79
N ILE A 207 0.51 -8.13 11.14
CA ILE A 207 1.09 -6.90 11.66
C ILE A 207 1.18 -7.04 13.19
N THR A 208 2.38 -7.17 13.72
CA THR A 208 2.62 -7.29 15.17
C THR A 208 2.67 -5.92 15.86
N ASP A 209 2.57 -5.88 17.19
CA ASP A 209 2.74 -4.64 17.95
C ASP A 209 4.14 -4.05 17.77
N ALA A 210 5.18 -4.89 17.74
CA ALA A 210 6.54 -4.45 17.48
C ALA A 210 6.72 -3.80 16.09
N MET A 211 6.04 -4.33 15.05
CA MET A 211 6.02 -3.70 13.73
C MET A 211 5.26 -2.36 13.74
N ARG A 212 4.16 -2.27 14.51
CA ARG A 212 3.42 -1.01 14.71
C ARG A 212 4.27 0.03 15.42
N ASP A 213 5.04 -0.37 16.43
CA ASP A 213 5.91 0.54 17.18
C ASP A 213 7.02 1.10 16.27
N ASP A 214 7.68 0.26 15.48
CA ASP A 214 8.70 0.72 14.55
C ASP A 214 8.10 1.62 13.44
N LEU A 215 6.92 1.29 12.92
CA LEU A 215 6.22 2.14 11.93
C LEU A 215 5.79 3.49 12.53
N ARG A 216 5.32 3.49 13.79
CA ARG A 216 4.97 4.72 14.52
C ARG A 216 6.18 5.63 14.71
N VAL A 217 7.30 5.07 15.14
CA VAL A 217 8.58 5.80 15.29
C VAL A 217 9.04 6.36 13.93
N TRP A 218 8.95 5.55 12.89
CA TRP A 218 9.34 5.97 11.55
C TRP A 218 8.46 7.12 11.02
N LEU A 219 7.13 7.07 11.21
CA LEU A 219 6.21 8.15 10.83
C LEU A 219 6.38 9.40 11.70
N ALA A 220 6.62 9.26 12.99
CA ALA A 220 6.80 10.40 13.90
C ALA A 220 8.07 11.23 13.62
N ALA A 221 9.02 10.67 12.88
CA ALA A 221 10.24 11.36 12.44
C ALA A 221 10.02 12.22 11.16
N LYS A 222 8.81 12.34 10.63
CA LYS A 222 8.45 13.01 9.39
C LYS A 222 7.73 14.32 9.65
#